data_02e3cb82d33f53df99020b59342eb487
#
_entry.id   02e3cb82d33f53df99020b59342eb487
#
_cell.length_a   1.000
_cell.length_b   1.000
_cell.length_c   1.000
_cell.angle_alpha   90.00
_cell.angle_beta   90.00
_cell.angle_gamma   90.00
#
_symmetry.space_group_name_H-M   'P 1'
#
loop_
_entity.id
_entity.type
_entity.pdbx_description
1 polymer ?
#
loop_
_entity_poly.entity_id
_entity_poly.type
_entity_poly.pdbx_seq_one_letter_code
_entity_poly.pdbx_strand_id
1 'polypeptide(L)'
;MLSGRMMEMPLTISSVIDYAADVRTDTEVVSKCVEGDIHRYNYGDAHKRTCQLAHALKSMGIKEGDRVATLAWNGHRHFELYFAISSIGAVCRTINPRL
;
A
#
# COMPACT_ATOMS: atom_id res chain seq x y z
N MET A 1 2.57 -32.46 -19.56
CA MET A 1 1.48 -31.53 -19.23
C MET A 1 1.91 -30.11 -19.53
N LEU A 2 1.09 -29.39 -20.24
CA LEU A 2 1.41 -27.99 -20.55
C LEU A 2 0.97 -27.07 -19.42
N SER A 3 1.90 -26.60 -18.61
CA SER A 3 1.65 -25.59 -17.58
C SER A 3 1.86 -24.17 -18.11
N GLY A 4 2.31 -24.04 -19.36
CA GLY A 4 2.85 -22.80 -19.88
C GLY A 4 1.87 -21.68 -20.21
N ARG A 5 0.57 -21.85 -19.95
CA ARG A 5 -0.43 -20.83 -20.25
C ARG A 5 -0.90 -20.03 -19.04
N MET A 6 -0.43 -20.37 -17.86
CA MET A 6 -0.75 -19.68 -16.63
C MET A 6 0.53 -19.32 -15.90
N MET A 7 0.56 -18.13 -15.33
CA MET A 7 1.69 -17.72 -14.50
C MET A 7 1.68 -18.48 -13.19
N GLU A 8 2.82 -19.03 -12.82
CA GLU A 8 3.04 -19.63 -11.50
C GLU A 8 3.60 -18.56 -10.57
N MET A 9 2.78 -17.55 -10.26
CA MET A 9 3.19 -16.40 -9.47
C MET A 9 2.08 -16.04 -8.50
N PRO A 10 2.40 -15.82 -7.22
CA PRO A 10 1.40 -15.36 -6.25
C PRO A 10 0.82 -14.01 -6.67
N LEU A 11 -0.49 -13.88 -6.60
CA LEU A 11 -1.16 -12.60 -6.85
C LEU A 11 -1.26 -11.86 -5.50
N THR A 12 -0.27 -11.04 -5.22
CA THR A 12 -0.21 -10.28 -3.96
C THR A 12 -0.43 -8.79 -4.22
N ILE A 13 -1.02 -8.12 -3.24
CA ILE A 13 -1.23 -6.67 -3.33
C ILE A 13 0.12 -5.94 -3.39
N SER A 14 1.12 -6.40 -2.64
CA SER A 14 2.45 -5.79 -2.65
C SER A 14 3.12 -5.82 -4.02
N SER A 15 2.84 -6.83 -4.85
CA SER A 15 3.40 -6.90 -6.19
C SER A 15 2.95 -5.75 -7.09
N VAL A 16 1.77 -5.19 -6.84
CA VAL A 16 1.23 -4.07 -7.61
C VAL A 16 2.08 -2.82 -7.40
N ILE A 17 2.35 -2.47 -6.14
CA ILE A 17 3.16 -1.28 -5.84
C ILE A 17 4.63 -1.50 -6.22
N ASP A 18 5.14 -2.71 -6.08
CA ASP A 18 6.50 -3.05 -6.49
C ASP A 18 6.67 -2.85 -8.00
N TYR A 19 5.72 -3.33 -8.79
CA TYR A 19 5.72 -3.14 -10.24
C TYR A 19 5.66 -1.66 -10.61
N ALA A 20 4.77 -0.89 -9.98
CA ALA A 20 4.63 0.53 -10.25
C ALA A 20 5.93 1.29 -9.94
N ALA A 21 6.59 0.96 -8.84
CA ALA A 21 7.85 1.59 -8.46
C ALA A 21 8.98 1.24 -9.40
N ASP A 22 8.99 0.03 -9.94
CA ASP A 22 10.05 -0.45 -10.83
C ASP A 22 9.88 0.05 -12.26
N VAL A 23 8.66 -0.01 -12.80
CA VAL A 23 8.38 0.25 -14.22
C VAL A 23 7.85 1.66 -14.45
N ARG A 24 7.14 2.22 -13.48
CA ARG A 24 6.49 3.54 -13.58
C ARG A 24 6.92 4.46 -12.44
N THR A 25 8.17 4.41 -12.07
CA THR A 25 8.70 5.11 -10.89
C THR A 25 8.41 6.61 -10.91
N ASP A 26 8.45 7.24 -12.09
CA ASP A 26 8.26 8.69 -12.23
C ASP A 26 6.79 9.11 -12.43
N THR A 27 5.87 8.16 -12.52
CA THR A 27 4.45 8.49 -12.66
C THR A 27 3.95 9.13 -11.38
N GLU A 28 3.28 10.27 -11.53
CA GLU A 28 2.83 11.08 -10.40
C GLU A 28 1.59 10.52 -9.74
N VAL A 29 1.58 10.57 -8.41
CA VAL A 29 0.42 10.26 -7.57
C VAL A 29 -0.01 11.56 -6.89
N VAL A 30 -1.23 11.98 -7.14
CA VAL A 30 -1.77 13.25 -6.65
C VAL A 30 -2.86 12.99 -5.64
N SER A 31 -2.79 13.64 -4.49
CA SER A 31 -3.74 13.46 -3.40
C SER A 31 -4.17 14.83 -2.87
N LYS A 32 -5.48 15.02 -2.76
CA LYS A 32 -6.06 16.16 -2.06
C LYS A 32 -6.09 15.86 -0.58
N CYS A 33 -5.33 16.60 0.20
CA CYS A 33 -5.26 16.37 1.64
C CYS A 33 -6.49 16.96 2.38
N VAL A 34 -6.80 16.37 3.52
CA VAL A 34 -7.90 16.84 4.37
C VAL A 34 -7.67 18.29 4.83
N GLU A 35 -6.40 18.64 5.00
CA GLU A 35 -5.96 19.99 5.38
C GLU A 35 -6.17 21.03 4.27
N GLY A 36 -6.52 20.59 3.07
CA GLY A 36 -6.84 21.46 1.95
C GLY A 36 -5.75 21.61 0.91
N ASP A 37 -4.53 21.26 1.22
CA ASP A 37 -3.42 21.30 0.27
C ASP A 37 -3.43 20.07 -0.66
N ILE A 38 -2.58 20.12 -1.68
CA ILE A 38 -2.43 19.03 -2.63
C ILE A 38 -1.04 18.41 -2.43
N HIS A 39 -1.02 17.11 -2.18
CA HIS A 39 0.21 16.34 -2.06
C HIS A 39 0.53 15.66 -3.40
N ARG A 40 1.75 15.84 -3.86
CA ARG A 40 2.24 15.25 -5.12
C ARG A 40 3.53 14.51 -4.85
N TYR A 41 3.60 13.29 -5.34
CA TYR A 41 4.85 12.51 -5.37
C TYR A 41 4.72 11.44 -6.47
N ASN A 42 5.77 10.67 -6.69
CA ASN A 42 5.75 9.61 -7.70
C ASN A 42 5.65 8.23 -7.03
N TYR A 43 5.49 7.19 -7.85
CA TYR A 43 5.40 5.82 -7.33
C TYR A 43 6.69 5.37 -6.64
N GLY A 44 7.85 5.84 -7.08
CA GLY A 44 9.10 5.56 -6.39
C GLY A 44 9.09 6.04 -4.94
N ASP A 45 8.64 7.29 -4.73
CA ASP A 45 8.49 7.86 -3.40
C ASP A 45 7.42 7.15 -2.58
N ALA A 46 6.28 6.84 -3.21
CA ALA A 46 5.19 6.12 -2.56
C ALA A 46 5.65 4.74 -2.07
N HIS A 47 6.42 4.04 -2.87
CA HIS A 47 6.98 2.73 -2.52
C HIS A 47 7.93 2.85 -1.33
N LYS A 48 8.83 3.84 -1.36
CA LYS A 48 9.79 4.07 -0.26
C LYS A 48 9.05 4.32 1.06
N ARG A 49 8.04 5.19 1.04
CA ARG A 49 7.25 5.51 2.22
C ARG A 49 6.45 4.29 2.69
N THR A 50 5.92 3.50 1.76
CA THR A 50 5.21 2.26 2.08
C THR A 50 6.12 1.26 2.80
N CYS A 51 7.36 1.11 2.35
CA CYS A 51 8.35 0.25 3.01
C CYS A 51 8.67 0.73 4.43
N GLN A 52 8.84 2.04 4.60
CA GLN A 52 9.07 2.63 5.92
C GLN A 52 7.90 2.37 6.86
N LEU A 53 6.68 2.54 6.35
CA LEU A 53 5.47 2.29 7.12
C LEU A 53 5.33 0.81 7.50
N ALA A 54 5.65 -0.10 6.58
CA ALA A 54 5.65 -1.54 6.85
C ALA A 54 6.62 -1.89 7.98
N HIS A 55 7.82 -1.31 7.97
CA HIS A 55 8.78 -1.51 9.06
C HIS A 55 8.27 -0.96 10.39
N ALA A 56 7.62 0.20 10.37
CA ALA A 56 7.03 0.80 11.58
C ALA A 56 5.93 -0.11 12.16
N LEU A 57 5.07 -0.65 11.31
CA LEU A 57 4.01 -1.56 11.75
C LEU A 57 4.58 -2.82 12.38
N LYS A 58 5.62 -3.41 11.79
CA LYS A 58 6.31 -4.56 12.37
C LYS A 58 6.93 -4.23 13.73
N SER A 59 7.52 -3.05 13.87
CA SER A 59 8.11 -2.58 15.13
C SER A 59 7.05 -2.41 16.22
N MET A 60 5.80 -2.14 15.84
CA MET A 60 4.67 -2.07 16.78
C MET A 60 4.15 -3.44 17.20
N GLY A 61 4.69 -4.51 16.65
CA GLY A 61 4.30 -5.87 17.00
C GLY A 61 3.23 -6.49 16.12
N ILE A 62 2.90 -5.87 15.00
CA ILE A 62 1.92 -6.42 14.05
C ILE A 62 2.54 -7.59 13.31
N LYS A 63 1.81 -8.71 13.26
CA LYS A 63 2.25 -9.97 12.69
C LYS A 63 1.36 -10.37 11.53
N GLU A 64 1.84 -11.32 10.74
CA GLU A 64 1.06 -11.94 9.68
C GLU A 64 -0.28 -12.46 10.24
N GLY A 65 -1.35 -12.17 9.52
CA GLY A 65 -2.69 -12.55 9.92
C GLY A 65 -3.40 -11.58 10.83
N ASP A 66 -2.69 -10.63 11.44
CA ASP A 66 -3.31 -9.61 12.28
C ASP A 66 -4.22 -8.70 11.44
N ARG A 67 -5.26 -8.21 12.08
CA ARG A 67 -6.17 -7.23 11.45
C ARG A 67 -5.79 -5.84 11.88
N VAL A 68 -5.58 -4.97 10.90
CA VAL A 68 -5.24 -3.56 11.13
C VAL A 68 -6.37 -2.72 10.57
N ALA A 69 -7.08 -2.02 11.43
CA ALA A 69 -8.15 -1.13 11.03
C ALA A 69 -7.59 0.23 10.67
N THR A 70 -8.14 0.82 9.61
CA THR A 70 -7.80 2.18 9.19
C THR A 70 -9.04 3.05 9.26
N LEU A 71 -8.92 4.21 9.90
CA LEU A 71 -9.95 5.24 9.94
C LEU A 71 -9.35 6.49 9.31
N ALA A 72 -9.58 6.65 8.00
CA ALA A 72 -8.95 7.73 7.26
C ALA A 72 -9.74 8.07 6.01
N TRP A 73 -9.68 9.34 5.60
CA TRP A 73 -10.17 9.76 4.31
C TRP A 73 -9.26 9.23 3.20
N ASN A 74 -9.78 9.17 1.97
CA ASN A 74 -8.98 8.77 0.82
C ASN A 74 -7.90 9.82 0.55
N GLY A 75 -6.66 9.38 0.52
CA GLY A 75 -5.50 10.24 0.30
C GLY A 75 -4.24 9.40 0.25
N HIS A 76 -3.10 10.07 0.10
CA HIS A 76 -1.82 9.36 -0.03
C HIS A 76 -1.47 8.55 1.22
N ARG A 77 -1.86 9.02 2.42
CA ARG A 77 -1.60 8.30 3.68
C ARG A 77 -2.35 6.97 3.72
N HIS A 78 -3.64 6.97 3.34
CA HIS A 78 -4.45 5.75 3.29
C HIS A 78 -4.00 4.83 2.16
N PHE A 79 -3.62 5.40 1.03
CA PHE A 79 -3.05 4.67 -0.10
C PHE A 79 -1.80 3.88 0.32
N GLU A 80 -0.90 4.50 1.05
CA GLU A 80 0.31 3.85 1.58
C GLU A 80 -0.03 2.74 2.58
N LEU A 81 -1.05 2.95 3.40
CA LEU A 81 -1.48 1.95 4.38
C LEU A 81 -2.01 0.67 3.74
N TYR A 82 -2.76 0.78 2.63
CA TYR A 82 -3.23 -0.40 1.91
C TYR A 82 -2.07 -1.33 1.54
N PHE A 83 -1.00 -0.76 1.01
CA PHE A 83 0.14 -1.56 0.57
C PHE A 83 1.03 -2.00 1.73
N ALA A 84 1.24 -1.15 2.72
CA ALA A 84 2.08 -1.47 3.87
C ALA A 84 1.49 -2.62 4.68
N ILE A 85 0.20 -2.55 5.00
CA ILE A 85 -0.48 -3.58 5.78
C ILE A 85 -0.49 -4.91 5.02
N SER A 86 -0.80 -4.86 3.73
CA SER A 86 -0.84 -6.06 2.90
C SER A 86 0.54 -6.68 2.73
N SER A 87 1.59 -5.87 2.62
CA SER A 87 2.95 -6.36 2.37
C SER A 87 3.53 -7.14 3.55
N ILE A 88 3.08 -6.90 4.77
CA ILE A 88 3.51 -7.66 5.95
C ILE A 88 2.60 -8.86 6.24
N GLY A 89 1.66 -9.15 5.35
CA GLY A 89 0.74 -10.28 5.52
C GLY A 89 -0.40 -10.03 6.51
N ALA A 90 -0.60 -8.79 6.92
CA ALA A 90 -1.72 -8.42 7.78
C ALA A 90 -2.98 -8.13 6.94
N VAL A 91 -4.11 -8.09 7.59
CA VAL A 91 -5.41 -7.82 6.95
C VAL A 91 -5.78 -6.36 7.16
N CYS A 92 -5.95 -5.63 6.06
CA CYS A 92 -6.37 -4.24 6.11
C CYS A 92 -7.90 -4.16 6.19
N ARG A 93 -8.41 -3.56 7.27
CA ARG A 93 -9.84 -3.33 7.44
C ARG A 93 -10.10 -1.82 7.44
N THR A 94 -10.79 -1.36 6.43
CA THR A 94 -11.15 0.05 6.35
C THR A 94 -12.43 0.33 7.12
N ILE A 95 -12.45 1.47 7.81
CA ILE A 95 -13.62 1.93 8.55
C ILE A 95 -14.09 3.23 7.87
N ASN A 96 -15.39 3.31 7.62
CA ASN A 96 -15.95 4.50 7.00
C ASN A 96 -15.83 5.70 7.96
N PRO A 97 -15.09 6.76 7.59
CA PRO A 97 -14.90 7.91 8.49
C PRO A 97 -16.16 8.74 8.69
N ARG A 98 -17.22 8.46 7.95
CA ARG A 98 -18.50 9.16 8.09
C ARG A 98 -19.48 8.46 9.02
N LEU A 99 -19.06 7.35 9.62
CA LEU A 99 -19.91 6.67 10.61
C LEU A 99 -19.94 7.43 11.93
#